data_d27b1fc27f179cd2d0271008e6d90cb8
#
_entry.id   d27b1fc27f179cd2d0271008e6d90cb8
#
_cell.length_a   1.000
_cell.length_b   1.000
_cell.length_c   1.000
_cell.angle_alpha   90.00
_cell.angle_beta   90.00
_cell.angle_gamma   90.00
#
_symmetry.space_group_name_H-M   'P 1'
#
loop_
_entity.id
_entity.type
_entity.pdbx_description
1 polymer ?
#
loop_
_entity_poly.entity_id
_entity_poly.type
_entity_poly.pdbx_seq_one_letter_code
_entity_poly.pdbx_strand_id
1 'polypeptide(L)'
;MCIRDSNMSQPPLSYQLKQLEAELNVTLFERTRQGVRLTEAGKLLYDRSANLLEYVKSTELEVAKVGKKRVLRLGITPTTVATIMPCVSLFSRRNPDVNFEVHDGITYTLYRYLMDGIIDISIARTPLRLDDVDYKILSSEPMIAVSSKDMLPEKNGSLKLSDLLNIPLIIYRRYEALIMDAFHSRGMEPDLFCVCDDPRGAMLWAKEGLATAIFPQSMSSLCQGLRIQPLAESDLETQIAVIWKKGRKLSPLLQDFVDACMESIL
;
A
#
# COMPACT_ATOMS: atom_id res chain seq x y z
N MET A 1 1.50 -24.19 5.46
CA MET A 1 1.00 -25.06 4.38
C MET A 1 0.62 -26.39 4.99
N CYS A 2 -0.66 -26.70 5.02
CA CYS A 2 -1.16 -27.95 5.63
C CYS A 2 -1.33 -29.00 4.52
N ILE A 3 -0.91 -30.24 4.74
CA ILE A 3 -1.11 -31.36 3.80
C ILE A 3 -2.58 -31.50 3.39
N ARG A 4 -3.50 -31.00 4.24
CA ARG A 4 -4.94 -31.00 3.98
C ARG A 4 -5.37 -30.12 2.81
N ASP A 5 -4.56 -29.12 2.44
CA ASP A 5 -4.94 -28.12 1.41
C ASP A 5 -4.57 -28.59 0.00
N SER A 6 -3.69 -29.59 -0.13
CA SER A 6 -3.16 -30.06 -1.43
C SER A 6 -3.93 -31.23 -2.07
N ASN A 7 -4.90 -31.83 -1.36
CA ASN A 7 -5.57 -33.10 -1.77
C ASN A 7 -4.60 -34.24 -2.16
N MET A 8 -3.33 -34.17 -1.72
CA MET A 8 -2.29 -35.14 -2.04
C MET A 8 -1.86 -35.89 -0.77
N SER A 9 -1.46 -37.15 -0.91
CA SER A 9 -0.82 -37.88 0.17
C SER A 9 0.63 -37.42 0.38
N GLN A 10 1.15 -37.57 1.59
CA GLN A 10 2.49 -37.09 1.96
C GLN A 10 3.66 -37.64 1.11
N PRO A 11 3.69 -38.93 0.68
CA PRO A 11 4.79 -39.47 -0.10
C PRO A 11 4.98 -38.79 -1.46
N PRO A 12 3.96 -38.61 -2.32
CA PRO A 12 4.13 -37.94 -3.61
C PRO A 12 4.54 -36.47 -3.47
N LEU A 13 4.03 -35.76 -2.48
CA LEU A 13 4.41 -34.39 -2.22
C LEU A 13 5.89 -34.24 -1.87
N SER A 14 6.40 -35.10 -0.97
CA SER A 14 7.82 -35.10 -0.59
C SER A 14 8.75 -35.46 -1.75
N TYR A 15 8.32 -36.32 -2.64
CA TYR A 15 9.06 -36.66 -3.84
C TYR A 15 9.15 -35.49 -4.82
N GLN A 16 8.03 -34.84 -5.12
CA GLN A 16 8.01 -33.68 -6.01
C GLN A 16 8.85 -32.51 -5.47
N LEU A 17 8.80 -32.26 -4.16
CA LEU A 17 9.65 -31.23 -3.54
C LEU A 17 11.14 -31.54 -3.69
N LYS A 18 11.55 -32.80 -3.51
CA LYS A 18 12.94 -33.21 -3.75
C LYS A 18 13.36 -33.08 -5.20
N GLN A 19 12.47 -33.42 -6.15
CA GLN A 19 12.76 -33.19 -7.58
C GLN A 19 12.97 -31.70 -7.87
N LEU A 20 12.10 -30.84 -7.35
CA LEU A 20 12.24 -29.39 -7.52
C LEU A 20 13.54 -28.85 -6.91
N GLU A 21 13.94 -29.32 -5.73
CA GLU A 21 15.24 -28.98 -5.12
C GLU A 21 16.41 -29.43 -6.00
N ALA A 22 16.32 -30.61 -6.59
CA ALA A 22 17.35 -31.14 -7.49
C ALA A 22 17.41 -30.35 -8.81
N GLU A 23 16.27 -30.01 -9.42
CA GLU A 23 16.20 -29.20 -10.64
C GLU A 23 16.78 -27.80 -10.46
N LEU A 24 16.49 -27.16 -9.30
CA LEU A 24 16.98 -25.83 -8.98
C LEU A 24 18.40 -25.84 -8.38
N ASN A 25 18.93 -27.03 -8.06
CA ASN A 25 20.20 -27.22 -7.38
C ASN A 25 20.32 -26.42 -6.07
N VAL A 26 19.25 -26.35 -5.30
CA VAL A 26 19.18 -25.65 -4.01
C VAL A 26 18.29 -26.40 -3.03
N THR A 27 18.54 -26.23 -1.74
CA THR A 27 17.66 -26.73 -0.68
C THR A 27 16.60 -25.68 -0.39
N LEU A 28 15.33 -26.04 -0.51
CA LEU A 28 14.18 -25.14 -0.27
C LEU A 28 13.62 -25.31 1.14
N PHE A 29 13.78 -26.50 1.73
CA PHE A 29 13.22 -26.84 3.04
C PHE A 29 14.29 -27.44 3.94
N GLU A 30 14.30 -27.03 5.19
CA GLU A 30 15.11 -27.62 6.25
C GLU A 30 14.23 -28.26 7.33
N ARG A 31 14.68 -29.43 7.84
CA ARG A 31 13.98 -30.10 8.93
C ARG A 31 14.51 -29.61 10.27
N THR A 32 13.61 -29.18 11.12
CA THR A 32 13.88 -28.73 12.48
C THR A 32 13.19 -29.66 13.49
N ARG A 33 13.54 -29.55 14.76
CA ARG A 33 12.82 -30.27 15.84
C ARG A 33 11.34 -29.89 15.95
N GLN A 34 10.95 -28.74 15.42
CA GLN A 34 9.59 -28.21 15.44
C GLN A 34 8.83 -28.45 14.13
N GLY A 35 9.42 -29.16 13.16
CA GLY A 35 8.82 -29.42 11.84
C GLY A 35 9.71 -29.00 10.68
N VAL A 36 9.11 -28.53 9.59
CA VAL A 36 9.78 -28.11 8.37
C VAL A 36 9.74 -26.58 8.26
N ARG A 37 10.88 -25.96 7.94
CA ARG A 37 11.00 -24.52 7.67
C ARG A 37 11.48 -24.28 6.24
N LEU A 38 11.12 -23.12 5.68
CA LEU A 38 11.69 -22.66 4.42
C LEU A 38 13.11 -22.11 4.65
N THR A 39 14.02 -22.45 3.75
CA THR A 39 15.31 -21.74 3.62
C THR A 39 15.10 -20.36 3.01
N GLU A 40 16.15 -19.54 2.88
CA GLU A 40 16.07 -18.26 2.16
C GLU A 40 15.69 -18.49 0.67
N ALA A 41 16.27 -19.52 0.02
CA ALA A 41 15.88 -19.91 -1.34
C ALA A 41 14.42 -20.38 -1.39
N GLY A 42 13.98 -21.14 -0.37
CA GLY A 42 12.58 -21.56 -0.24
C GLY A 42 11.60 -20.42 -0.07
N LYS A 43 11.94 -19.40 0.72
CA LYS A 43 11.12 -18.19 0.86
C LYS A 43 11.02 -17.42 -0.46
N LEU A 44 12.17 -17.22 -1.12
CA LEU A 44 12.21 -16.56 -2.42
C LEU A 44 11.34 -17.29 -3.45
N LEU A 45 11.47 -18.61 -3.53
CA LEU A 45 10.66 -19.42 -4.45
C LEU A 45 9.17 -19.34 -4.11
N TYR A 46 8.81 -19.44 -2.82
CA TYR A 46 7.42 -19.32 -2.37
C TYR A 46 6.80 -18.01 -2.80
N ASP A 47 7.47 -16.88 -2.54
CA ASP A 47 7.01 -15.56 -2.91
C ASP A 47 6.85 -15.40 -4.43
N ARG A 48 7.83 -15.90 -5.20
CA ARG A 48 7.77 -15.83 -6.67
C ARG A 48 6.69 -16.75 -7.25
N SER A 49 6.54 -17.95 -6.69
CA SER A 49 5.51 -18.91 -7.14
C SER A 49 4.10 -18.41 -6.86
N ALA A 50 3.87 -17.78 -5.71
CA ALA A 50 2.59 -17.15 -5.40
C ALA A 50 2.22 -16.10 -6.46
N ASN A 51 3.17 -15.23 -6.83
CA ASN A 51 2.97 -14.22 -7.86
C ASN A 51 2.72 -14.83 -9.26
N LEU A 52 3.46 -15.88 -9.61
CA LEU A 52 3.27 -16.59 -10.88
C LEU A 52 1.87 -17.21 -11.00
N LEU A 53 1.39 -17.85 -9.94
CA LEU A 53 0.06 -18.44 -9.91
C LEU A 53 -1.03 -17.37 -10.01
N GLU A 54 -0.85 -16.21 -9.37
CA GLU A 54 -1.76 -15.08 -9.49
C GLU A 54 -1.76 -14.51 -10.92
N TYR A 55 -0.57 -14.40 -11.54
CA TYR A 55 -0.45 -13.98 -12.93
C TYR A 55 -1.11 -14.95 -13.91
N VAL A 56 -0.94 -16.26 -13.73
CA VAL A 56 -1.63 -17.29 -14.55
C VAL A 56 -3.13 -17.12 -14.41
N LYS A 57 -3.66 -17.01 -13.18
CA LYS A 57 -5.09 -16.81 -12.94
C LYS A 57 -5.62 -15.53 -13.59
N SER A 58 -4.85 -14.43 -13.52
CA SER A 58 -5.23 -13.18 -14.17
C SER A 58 -5.26 -13.33 -15.71
N THR A 59 -4.28 -14.04 -16.27
CA THR A 59 -4.20 -14.32 -17.72
C THR A 59 -5.38 -15.17 -18.20
N GLU A 60 -5.73 -16.23 -17.45
CA GLU A 60 -6.91 -17.05 -17.76
C GLU A 60 -8.19 -16.21 -17.76
N LEU A 61 -8.34 -15.32 -16.76
CA LEU A 61 -9.47 -14.38 -16.69
C LEU A 61 -9.48 -13.39 -17.86
N GLU A 62 -8.31 -12.93 -18.33
CA GLU A 62 -8.22 -12.04 -19.48
C GLU A 62 -8.65 -12.75 -20.77
N VAL A 63 -8.10 -13.92 -21.00
CA VAL A 63 -8.46 -14.74 -22.18
C VAL A 63 -9.96 -15.06 -22.19
N ALA A 64 -10.53 -15.43 -21.05
CA ALA A 64 -11.96 -15.69 -20.91
C ALA A 64 -12.84 -14.44 -21.10
N LYS A 65 -12.25 -13.24 -21.00
CA LYS A 65 -12.94 -11.94 -21.16
C LYS A 65 -12.73 -11.32 -22.56
N VAL A 66 -12.01 -11.99 -23.48
CA VAL A 66 -11.87 -11.52 -24.86
C VAL A 66 -13.26 -11.33 -25.47
N GLY A 67 -13.57 -10.12 -25.91
CA GLY A 67 -14.91 -9.72 -26.37
C GLY A 67 -15.88 -9.21 -25.29
N LYS A 68 -15.47 -9.17 -24.00
CA LYS A 68 -16.19 -8.55 -22.88
C LYS A 68 -15.60 -7.18 -22.53
N LYS A 69 -16.13 -6.52 -21.47
CA LYS A 69 -15.62 -5.23 -20.98
C LYS A 69 -14.10 -5.28 -20.71
N ARG A 70 -13.41 -4.24 -21.11
CA ARG A 70 -11.98 -4.03 -20.78
C ARG A 70 -11.81 -3.95 -19.26
N VAL A 71 -10.66 -4.37 -18.75
CA VAL A 71 -10.34 -4.32 -17.31
C VAL A 71 -9.07 -3.51 -17.12
N LEU A 72 -9.12 -2.51 -16.24
CA LEU A 72 -7.97 -1.76 -15.75
C LEU A 72 -7.61 -2.29 -14.36
N ARG A 73 -6.37 -2.80 -14.20
CA ARG A 73 -5.87 -3.34 -12.94
C ARG A 73 -5.11 -2.25 -12.19
N LEU A 74 -5.69 -1.84 -11.10
CA LEU A 74 -5.25 -0.68 -10.33
C LEU A 74 -4.75 -1.10 -8.95
N GLY A 75 -3.51 -0.73 -8.60
CA GLY A 75 -2.98 -0.83 -7.24
C GLY A 75 -3.24 0.45 -6.46
N ILE A 76 -3.80 0.35 -5.25
CA ILE A 76 -4.11 1.49 -4.40
C ILE A 76 -3.62 1.22 -2.97
N THR A 77 -2.92 2.19 -2.37
CA THR A 77 -2.60 2.10 -0.94
C THR A 77 -3.76 2.60 -0.08
N PRO A 78 -3.93 2.12 1.16
CA PRO A 78 -5.03 2.55 2.02
C PRO A 78 -5.17 4.07 2.20
N THR A 79 -4.04 4.81 2.13
CA THR A 79 -4.03 6.27 2.30
C THR A 79 -4.24 7.06 1.00
N THR A 80 -4.34 6.40 -0.15
CA THR A 80 -4.57 7.06 -1.44
C THR A 80 -5.97 6.84 -2.00
N VAL A 81 -6.76 5.95 -1.38
CA VAL A 81 -8.12 5.61 -1.83
C VAL A 81 -8.99 6.87 -1.97
N ALA A 82 -9.06 7.71 -0.93
CA ALA A 82 -9.91 8.91 -0.96
C ALA A 82 -9.50 9.88 -2.07
N THR A 83 -8.20 10.07 -2.28
CA THR A 83 -7.66 10.99 -3.28
C THR A 83 -7.97 10.53 -4.70
N ILE A 84 -7.95 9.21 -4.97
CA ILE A 84 -8.12 8.70 -6.33
C ILE A 84 -9.58 8.57 -6.77
N MET A 85 -10.55 8.61 -5.86
CA MET A 85 -11.97 8.42 -6.21
C MET A 85 -12.52 9.43 -7.23
N PRO A 86 -12.18 10.72 -7.20
CA PRO A 86 -12.58 11.67 -8.25
C PRO A 86 -12.05 11.27 -9.63
N CYS A 87 -10.79 10.83 -9.72
CA CYS A 87 -10.16 10.32 -10.94
C CYS A 87 -10.90 9.08 -11.48
N VAL A 88 -11.13 8.08 -10.61
CA VAL A 88 -11.86 6.86 -10.99
C VAL A 88 -13.27 7.21 -11.49
N SER A 89 -13.95 8.14 -10.84
CA SER A 89 -15.29 8.61 -11.24
C SER A 89 -15.25 9.30 -12.61
N LEU A 90 -14.29 10.19 -12.86
CA LEU A 90 -14.13 10.88 -14.13
C LEU A 90 -13.81 9.89 -15.26
N PHE A 91 -12.84 9.02 -15.04
CA PHE A 91 -12.45 7.98 -15.99
C PHE A 91 -13.61 7.03 -16.33
N SER A 92 -14.37 6.56 -15.32
CA SER A 92 -15.51 5.65 -15.52
C SER A 92 -16.61 6.27 -16.37
N ARG A 93 -16.84 7.57 -16.24
CA ARG A 93 -17.82 8.29 -17.09
C ARG A 93 -17.37 8.37 -18.55
N ARG A 94 -16.06 8.47 -18.81
CA ARG A 94 -15.48 8.49 -20.16
C ARG A 94 -15.40 7.11 -20.79
N ASN A 95 -15.24 6.08 -19.94
CA ASN A 95 -15.01 4.69 -20.36
C ASN A 95 -16.01 3.73 -19.69
N PRO A 96 -17.32 3.78 -20.05
CA PRO A 96 -18.35 2.96 -19.41
C PRO A 96 -18.23 1.46 -19.69
N ASP A 97 -17.43 1.08 -20.68
CA ASP A 97 -17.11 -0.30 -21.04
C ASP A 97 -15.91 -0.88 -20.28
N VAL A 98 -15.29 -0.07 -19.37
CA VAL A 98 -14.14 -0.49 -18.59
C VAL A 98 -14.57 -0.84 -17.16
N ASN A 99 -14.15 -2.02 -16.70
CA ASN A 99 -14.23 -2.42 -15.30
C ASN A 99 -12.87 -2.21 -14.62
N PHE A 100 -12.88 -2.07 -13.30
CA PHE A 100 -11.66 -2.05 -12.49
C PHE A 100 -11.46 -3.39 -11.79
N GLU A 101 -10.20 -3.80 -11.70
CA GLU A 101 -9.73 -4.79 -10.74
C GLU A 101 -8.78 -4.07 -9.80
N VAL A 102 -9.17 -3.97 -8.52
CA VAL A 102 -8.44 -3.15 -7.54
C VAL A 102 -7.69 -4.06 -6.58
N HIS A 103 -6.38 -3.84 -6.50
CA HIS A 103 -5.50 -4.48 -5.54
C HIS A 103 -5.14 -3.48 -4.45
N ASP A 104 -5.53 -3.78 -3.22
CA ASP A 104 -5.18 -3.00 -2.03
C ASP A 104 -3.94 -3.59 -1.36
N GLY A 105 -3.02 -2.75 -0.91
CA GLY A 105 -1.82 -3.22 -0.25
C GLY A 105 -0.82 -2.13 0.11
N ILE A 106 0.25 -2.54 0.79
CA ILE A 106 1.38 -1.66 1.06
C ILE A 106 2.17 -1.38 -0.22
N THR A 107 2.83 -0.24 -0.29
CA THR A 107 3.59 0.21 -1.47
C THR A 107 4.54 -0.84 -2.03
N TYR A 108 5.26 -1.59 -1.17
CA TYR A 108 6.19 -2.63 -1.60
C TYR A 108 5.49 -3.81 -2.31
N THR A 109 4.35 -4.25 -1.82
CA THR A 109 3.56 -5.32 -2.46
C THR A 109 3.01 -4.85 -3.80
N LEU A 110 2.45 -3.64 -3.86
CA LEU A 110 1.93 -3.06 -5.11
C LEU A 110 3.05 -2.81 -6.13
N TYR A 111 4.24 -2.39 -5.67
CA TYR A 111 5.41 -2.28 -6.55
C TYR A 111 5.77 -3.63 -7.19
N ARG A 112 5.80 -4.71 -6.40
CA ARG A 112 6.03 -6.06 -6.97
C ARG A 112 4.95 -6.44 -7.97
N TYR A 113 3.68 -6.24 -7.64
CA TYR A 113 2.57 -6.51 -8.56
C TYR A 113 2.69 -5.74 -9.86
N LEU A 114 3.19 -4.51 -9.81
CA LEU A 114 3.45 -3.69 -10.98
C LEU A 114 4.59 -4.27 -11.84
N MET A 115 5.70 -4.70 -11.21
CA MET A 115 6.82 -5.33 -11.90
C MET A 115 6.46 -6.67 -12.53
N ASP A 116 5.63 -7.45 -11.84
CA ASP A 116 5.17 -8.78 -12.27
C ASP A 116 4.00 -8.69 -13.29
N GLY A 117 3.46 -7.48 -13.55
CA GLY A 117 2.36 -7.25 -14.49
C GLY A 117 0.98 -7.70 -13.98
N ILE A 118 0.86 -7.95 -12.68
CA ILE A 118 -0.41 -8.27 -12.00
C ILE A 118 -1.33 -7.05 -12.00
N ILE A 119 -0.75 -5.86 -11.79
CA ILE A 119 -1.43 -4.57 -11.95
C ILE A 119 -0.82 -3.78 -13.09
N ASP A 120 -1.62 -2.95 -13.72
CA ASP A 120 -1.21 -2.13 -14.85
C ASP A 120 -0.62 -0.79 -14.41
N ILE A 121 -1.14 -0.25 -13.33
CA ILE A 121 -0.82 1.07 -12.78
C ILE A 121 -1.05 1.06 -11.27
N SER A 122 -0.33 1.87 -10.53
CA SER A 122 -0.53 2.00 -9.09
C SER A 122 -0.54 3.46 -8.64
N ILE A 123 -1.36 3.75 -7.64
CA ILE A 123 -1.34 5.02 -6.92
C ILE A 123 -0.52 4.81 -5.66
N ALA A 124 0.64 5.44 -5.65
CA ALA A 124 1.62 5.28 -4.59
C ALA A 124 1.87 6.60 -3.87
N ARG A 125 2.48 6.51 -2.69
CA ARG A 125 2.84 7.68 -1.88
C ARG A 125 4.30 7.60 -1.46
N THR A 126 4.98 8.73 -1.44
CA THR A 126 6.35 8.83 -0.90
C THR A 126 6.39 8.58 0.62
N PRO A 127 7.54 8.13 1.19
CA PRO A 127 8.77 7.78 0.47
C PRO A 127 8.62 6.50 -0.38
N LEU A 128 9.16 6.52 -1.59
CA LEU A 128 9.03 5.45 -2.58
C LEU A 128 10.30 5.39 -3.42
N ARG A 129 10.80 4.17 -3.73
CA ARG A 129 11.84 3.98 -4.74
C ARG A 129 11.22 4.11 -6.13
N LEU A 130 11.83 4.93 -6.98
CA LEU A 130 11.33 5.25 -8.31
C LEU A 130 12.23 4.73 -9.43
N ASP A 131 13.24 3.92 -9.12
CA ASP A 131 14.31 3.53 -10.07
C ASP A 131 13.79 2.74 -11.28
N ASP A 132 12.79 1.88 -11.07
CA ASP A 132 12.23 0.98 -12.07
C ASP A 132 10.82 1.34 -12.51
N VAL A 133 10.35 2.54 -12.20
CA VAL A 133 9.03 3.04 -12.57
C VAL A 133 9.12 4.38 -13.28
N ASP A 134 8.22 4.59 -14.21
CA ASP A 134 7.85 5.93 -14.69
C ASP A 134 6.69 6.43 -13.84
N TYR A 135 6.59 7.72 -13.63
CA TYR A 135 5.57 8.30 -12.75
C TYR A 135 5.16 9.71 -13.14
N LYS A 136 3.99 10.12 -12.64
CA LYS A 136 3.57 11.52 -12.57
C LYS A 136 3.15 11.84 -11.14
N ILE A 137 3.64 12.95 -10.58
CA ILE A 137 3.18 13.46 -9.29
C ILE A 137 1.78 14.04 -9.48
N LEU A 138 0.86 13.63 -8.62
CA LEU A 138 -0.52 14.11 -8.61
C LEU A 138 -0.71 15.26 -7.61
N SER A 139 -0.16 15.11 -6.41
CA SER A 139 -0.25 16.15 -5.37
C SER A 139 0.88 16.01 -4.34
N SER A 140 1.13 17.10 -3.60
CA SER A 140 1.92 17.09 -2.36
C SER A 140 1.02 17.56 -1.22
N GLU A 141 1.12 16.96 -0.05
CA GLU A 141 0.28 17.27 1.07
C GLU A 141 1.01 17.10 2.42
N PRO A 142 0.67 17.92 3.42
CA PRO A 142 1.21 17.79 4.77
C PRO A 142 0.59 16.60 5.49
N MET A 143 1.17 16.28 6.64
CA MET A 143 0.52 15.40 7.63
C MET A 143 -0.46 16.19 8.49
N ILE A 144 -1.42 15.46 9.05
CA ILE A 144 -2.43 15.96 10.00
C ILE A 144 -2.38 15.13 11.28
N ALA A 145 -2.62 15.76 12.41
CA ALA A 145 -2.92 15.11 13.68
C ALA A 145 -4.45 14.97 13.82
N VAL A 146 -4.88 13.78 14.19
CA VAL A 146 -6.31 13.42 14.25
C VAL A 146 -6.62 12.75 15.58
N SER A 147 -7.61 13.26 16.31
CA SER A 147 -8.02 12.70 17.61
C SER A 147 -9.48 12.96 17.93
N SER A 148 -9.97 12.42 19.04
CA SER A 148 -11.18 12.92 19.69
C SER A 148 -11.03 14.40 20.06
N LYS A 149 -12.15 15.12 20.23
CA LYS A 149 -12.15 16.57 20.39
C LYS A 149 -11.30 17.10 21.57
N ASP A 150 -11.09 16.29 22.60
CA ASP A 150 -10.50 16.73 23.87
C ASP A 150 -8.99 16.51 23.97
N MET A 151 -8.37 15.83 23.03
CA MET A 151 -6.96 15.46 23.12
C MET A 151 -6.00 16.45 22.43
N LEU A 152 -6.43 17.07 21.34
CA LEU A 152 -5.59 18.06 20.65
C LEU A 152 -5.86 19.47 21.15
N PRO A 153 -4.81 20.30 21.32
CA PRO A 153 -4.99 21.70 21.69
C PRO A 153 -5.79 22.45 20.63
N GLU A 154 -6.62 23.38 21.10
CA GLU A 154 -7.27 24.33 20.17
C GLU A 154 -6.23 25.36 19.73
N LYS A 155 -5.84 25.30 18.47
CA LYS A 155 -4.91 26.25 17.89
C LYS A 155 -5.42 26.74 16.55
N ASN A 156 -5.40 28.05 16.38
CA ASN A 156 -5.68 28.66 15.08
C ASN A 156 -4.46 28.42 14.17
N GLY A 157 -4.60 27.55 13.14
CA GLY A 157 -3.53 27.17 12.22
C GLY A 157 -2.95 25.77 12.47
N SER A 158 -1.71 25.56 12.08
CA SER A 158 -1.04 24.26 12.15
C SER A 158 -0.42 24.02 13.53
N LEU A 159 -0.42 22.76 13.99
CA LEU A 159 0.34 22.31 15.14
C LEU A 159 1.80 22.07 14.74
N LYS A 160 2.69 22.27 15.69
CA LYS A 160 4.08 21.82 15.60
C LYS A 160 4.23 20.46 16.29
N LEU A 161 5.24 19.69 15.94
CA LEU A 161 5.56 18.44 16.64
C LEU A 161 5.77 18.65 18.15
N SER A 162 6.31 19.80 18.55
CA SER A 162 6.44 20.17 19.96
C SER A 162 5.10 20.27 20.71
N ASP A 163 4.00 20.55 20.02
CA ASP A 163 2.66 20.60 20.63
C ASP A 163 2.11 19.19 20.93
N LEU A 164 2.75 18.14 20.38
CA LEU A 164 2.36 16.74 20.54
C LEU A 164 3.19 15.95 21.56
N LEU A 165 4.24 16.55 22.18
CA LEU A 165 5.19 15.83 23.05
C LEU A 165 4.57 15.12 24.26
N ASN A 166 3.47 15.65 24.79
CA ASN A 166 2.79 15.08 25.97
C ASN A 166 1.43 14.46 25.60
N ILE A 167 1.25 14.13 24.36
CA ILE A 167 0.03 13.54 23.83
C ILE A 167 0.40 12.13 23.33
N PRO A 168 -0.27 11.07 23.80
CA PRO A 168 0.00 9.73 23.30
C PRO A 168 -0.31 9.64 21.80
N LEU A 169 0.62 9.09 21.02
CA LEU A 169 0.54 9.04 19.55
C LEU A 169 0.29 7.64 19.04
N ILE A 170 -0.57 7.53 18.04
CA ILE A 170 -0.72 6.36 17.19
C ILE A 170 -0.05 6.66 15.87
N ILE A 171 0.90 5.82 15.48
CA ILE A 171 1.61 5.95 14.22
C ILE A 171 1.20 4.82 13.27
N TYR A 172 0.80 5.18 12.06
CA TYR A 172 0.65 4.20 10.99
C TYR A 172 2.07 3.77 10.55
N ARG A 173 2.37 2.47 10.66
CA ARG A 173 3.71 1.89 10.42
C ARG A 173 4.37 2.36 9.13
N ARG A 174 3.58 2.63 8.10
CA ARG A 174 4.06 3.17 6.83
C ARG A 174 4.89 4.45 6.98
N TYR A 175 4.56 5.28 7.97
CA TYR A 175 5.19 6.59 8.22
C TYR A 175 6.00 6.62 9.50
N GLU A 176 6.20 5.47 10.16
CA GLU A 176 6.91 5.40 11.44
C GLU A 176 8.29 6.05 11.36
N ALA A 177 9.13 5.61 10.40
CA ALA A 177 10.46 6.19 10.23
C ALA A 177 10.40 7.70 9.93
N LEU A 178 9.54 8.14 9.02
CA LEU A 178 9.39 9.55 8.65
C LEU A 178 9.02 10.41 9.86
N ILE A 179 8.05 9.97 10.66
CA ILE A 179 7.55 10.71 11.83
C ILE A 179 8.58 10.69 12.95
N MET A 180 9.16 9.52 13.26
CA MET A 180 10.17 9.40 14.32
C MET A 180 11.43 10.21 13.99
N ASP A 181 11.91 10.16 12.76
CA ASP A 181 13.06 10.96 12.29
C ASP A 181 12.78 12.48 12.42
N ALA A 182 11.55 12.90 12.13
CA ALA A 182 11.15 14.29 12.29
C ALA A 182 11.17 14.75 13.77
N PHE A 183 10.76 13.90 14.71
CA PHE A 183 10.90 14.17 16.15
C PHE A 183 12.37 14.16 16.59
N HIS A 184 13.11 13.10 16.27
CA HIS A 184 14.50 12.90 16.72
C HIS A 184 15.44 13.98 16.16
N SER A 185 15.26 14.41 14.91
CA SER A 185 16.06 15.49 14.31
C SER A 185 15.93 16.82 15.06
N ARG A 186 14.85 16.98 15.84
CA ARG A 186 14.58 18.15 16.70
C ARG A 186 14.93 17.91 18.18
N GLY A 187 15.56 16.77 18.49
CA GLY A 187 15.87 16.38 19.87
C GLY A 187 14.64 16.07 20.72
N MET A 188 13.54 15.67 20.09
CA MET A 188 12.28 15.37 20.75
C MET A 188 12.00 13.86 20.74
N GLU A 189 11.41 13.35 21.84
CA GLU A 189 10.94 11.97 21.96
C GLU A 189 9.42 11.97 22.10
N PRO A 190 8.65 11.40 21.17
CA PRO A 190 7.20 11.37 21.24
C PRO A 190 6.71 10.30 22.23
N ASP A 191 5.57 10.54 22.86
CA ASP A 191 4.85 9.52 23.64
C ASP A 191 4.15 8.55 22.68
N LEU A 192 4.83 7.46 22.33
CA LEU A 192 4.33 6.47 21.39
C LEU A 192 3.39 5.48 22.08
N PHE A 193 2.08 5.64 21.89
CA PHE A 193 1.06 4.73 22.40
C PHE A 193 1.03 3.41 21.63
N CYS A 194 1.01 3.46 20.30
CA CYS A 194 1.11 2.24 19.46
C CYS A 194 1.49 2.54 18.00
N VAL A 195 1.94 1.49 17.31
CA VAL A 195 2.15 1.46 15.86
C VAL A 195 1.13 0.51 15.24
N CYS A 196 0.34 1.01 14.28
CA CYS A 196 -0.70 0.24 13.59
C CYS A 196 -0.29 -0.07 12.15
N ASP A 197 -0.62 -1.26 11.67
CA ASP A 197 -0.42 -1.66 10.27
C ASP A 197 -1.57 -1.25 9.35
N ASP A 198 -2.73 -0.87 9.90
CA ASP A 198 -3.90 -0.41 9.17
C ASP A 198 -4.32 0.99 9.66
N PRO A 199 -4.34 2.00 8.77
CA PRO A 199 -4.75 3.36 9.15
C PRO A 199 -6.21 3.44 9.60
N ARG A 200 -7.08 2.53 9.16
CA ARG A 200 -8.49 2.47 9.62
C ARG A 200 -8.57 2.06 11.10
N GLY A 201 -7.75 1.09 11.51
CA GLY A 201 -7.61 0.72 12.91
C GLY A 201 -7.11 1.88 13.76
N ALA A 202 -6.04 2.54 13.32
CA ALA A 202 -5.49 3.72 14.00
C ALA A 202 -6.53 4.85 14.15
N MET A 203 -7.37 5.07 13.14
CA MET A 203 -8.45 6.06 13.17
C MET A 203 -9.54 5.71 14.21
N LEU A 204 -9.91 4.43 14.33
CA LEU A 204 -10.87 3.97 15.34
C LEU A 204 -10.34 4.17 16.75
N TRP A 205 -9.07 3.89 17.00
CA TRP A 205 -8.42 4.11 18.30
C TRP A 205 -8.37 5.59 18.66
N ALA A 206 -8.08 6.45 17.68
CA ALA A 206 -8.13 7.90 17.87
C ALA A 206 -9.56 8.39 18.18
N LYS A 207 -10.57 7.78 17.57
CA LYS A 207 -11.98 8.09 17.81
C LYS A 207 -12.43 7.74 19.23
N GLU A 208 -11.94 6.64 19.78
CA GLU A 208 -12.19 6.24 21.19
C GLU A 208 -11.44 7.12 22.21
N GLY A 209 -10.64 8.09 21.74
CA GLY A 209 -9.90 8.99 22.62
C GLY A 209 -8.70 8.36 23.32
N LEU A 210 -8.16 7.27 22.77
CA LEU A 210 -7.02 6.57 23.35
C LEU A 210 -5.70 7.30 23.09
N ALA A 211 -5.56 7.85 21.89
CA ALA A 211 -4.36 8.58 21.46
C ALA A 211 -4.65 9.42 20.20
N THR A 212 -3.70 10.25 19.79
CA THR A 212 -3.75 11.06 18.58
C THR A 212 -3.04 10.32 17.44
N ALA A 213 -3.72 10.14 16.31
CA ALA A 213 -3.14 9.53 15.13
C ALA A 213 -2.56 10.58 14.17
N ILE A 214 -1.47 10.24 13.47
CA ILE A 214 -0.85 11.09 12.45
C ILE A 214 -1.06 10.44 11.08
N PHE A 215 -1.69 11.21 10.16
CA PHE A 215 -2.04 10.78 8.81
C PHE A 215 -1.68 11.82 7.75
N PRO A 216 -1.57 11.45 6.47
CA PRO A 216 -1.61 12.42 5.38
C PRO A 216 -2.95 13.17 5.31
N GLN A 217 -2.92 14.41 4.85
CA GLN A 217 -4.11 15.29 4.81
C GLN A 217 -5.29 14.70 4.03
N SER A 218 -5.05 13.95 2.97
CA SER A 218 -6.10 13.29 2.17
C SER A 218 -6.95 12.30 2.97
N MET A 219 -6.47 11.82 4.13
CA MET A 219 -7.25 10.98 5.03
C MET A 219 -8.34 11.76 5.78
N SER A 220 -8.32 13.10 5.77
CA SER A 220 -9.27 13.95 6.49
C SER A 220 -10.73 13.65 6.17
N SER A 221 -11.04 13.32 4.91
CA SER A 221 -12.40 12.96 4.48
C SER A 221 -12.95 11.70 5.17
N LEU A 222 -12.07 10.83 5.66
CA LEU A 222 -12.41 9.60 6.40
C LEU A 222 -12.48 9.81 7.91
N CYS A 223 -11.96 10.94 8.42
CA CYS A 223 -11.87 11.26 9.86
C CYS A 223 -13.12 12.01 10.37
N GLN A 224 -14.31 11.61 9.93
CA GLN A 224 -15.55 12.29 10.31
C GLN A 224 -15.80 12.23 11.82
N GLY A 225 -16.14 13.40 12.39
CA GLY A 225 -16.43 13.55 13.82
C GLY A 225 -15.20 13.63 14.72
N LEU A 226 -14.00 13.59 14.13
CA LEU A 226 -12.72 13.80 14.82
C LEU A 226 -12.25 15.25 14.68
N ARG A 227 -11.42 15.69 15.62
CA ARG A 227 -10.65 16.93 15.48
C ARG A 227 -9.45 16.65 14.57
N ILE A 228 -9.24 17.53 13.61
CA ILE A 228 -8.17 17.45 12.63
C ILE A 228 -7.39 18.74 12.69
N GLN A 229 -6.06 18.62 12.86
CA GLN A 229 -5.14 19.76 12.85
C GLN A 229 -3.96 19.48 11.91
N PRO A 230 -3.67 20.37 10.95
CA PRO A 230 -2.49 20.23 10.10
C PRO A 230 -1.20 20.30 10.94
N LEU A 231 -0.15 19.59 10.51
CA LEU A 231 1.20 19.74 11.05
C LEU A 231 1.98 20.75 10.22
N ALA A 232 2.83 21.54 10.90
CA ALA A 232 3.55 22.65 10.28
C ALA A 232 4.88 22.21 9.62
N GLU A 233 5.36 21.03 9.93
CA GLU A 233 6.66 20.51 9.51
C GLU A 233 6.65 20.11 8.02
N SER A 234 7.41 20.85 7.20
CA SER A 234 7.53 20.59 5.77
C SER A 234 8.27 19.26 5.44
N ASP A 235 9.12 18.79 6.34
CA ASP A 235 9.80 17.50 6.23
C ASP A 235 8.87 16.29 6.44
N LEU A 236 7.64 16.54 6.89
CA LEU A 236 6.56 15.55 6.95
C LEU A 236 5.66 15.55 5.70
N GLU A 237 5.89 16.43 4.72
CA GLU A 237 5.12 16.40 3.49
C GLU A 237 5.32 15.10 2.71
N THR A 238 4.25 14.60 2.14
CA THR A 238 4.26 13.42 1.28
C THR A 238 3.64 13.72 -0.07
N GLN A 239 4.14 13.04 -1.11
CA GLN A 239 3.62 13.17 -2.46
C GLN A 239 2.82 11.94 -2.86
N ILE A 240 1.74 12.13 -3.57
CA ILE A 240 0.99 11.08 -4.26
C ILE A 240 1.44 11.06 -5.71
N ALA A 241 1.71 9.87 -6.22
CA ALA A 241 2.09 9.66 -7.60
C ALA A 241 1.29 8.53 -8.24
N VAL A 242 0.96 8.67 -9.49
CA VAL A 242 0.59 7.57 -10.35
C VAL A 242 1.86 6.98 -10.94
N ILE A 243 2.06 5.67 -10.81
CA ILE A 243 3.27 4.97 -11.22
C ILE A 243 2.94 3.79 -12.13
N TRP A 244 3.82 3.52 -13.09
CA TRP A 244 3.78 2.34 -13.97
C TRP A 244 5.18 1.83 -14.25
N LYS A 245 5.30 0.62 -14.78
CA LYS A 245 6.60 0.00 -15.06
C LYS A 245 7.42 0.82 -16.07
N LYS A 246 8.67 1.10 -15.74
CA LYS A 246 9.60 1.91 -16.55
C LYS A 246 9.75 1.35 -17.96
N GLY A 247 9.73 2.25 -18.94
CA GLY A 247 9.85 1.90 -20.35
C GLY A 247 8.63 1.20 -20.96
N ARG A 248 7.56 0.96 -20.18
CA ARG A 248 6.28 0.46 -20.69
C ARG A 248 5.55 1.60 -21.39
N LYS A 249 5.35 1.48 -22.70
CA LYS A 249 4.48 2.41 -23.42
C LYS A 249 3.04 2.22 -22.92
N LEU A 250 2.45 3.28 -22.38
CA LEU A 250 1.05 3.25 -21.94
C LEU A 250 0.12 2.97 -23.13
N SER A 251 -0.81 2.06 -22.92
CA SER A 251 -1.94 1.90 -23.87
C SER A 251 -2.82 3.16 -23.84
N PRO A 252 -3.62 3.42 -24.89
CA PRO A 252 -4.56 4.56 -24.87
C PRO A 252 -5.45 4.58 -23.64
N LEU A 253 -5.87 3.42 -23.14
CA LEU A 253 -6.67 3.28 -21.94
C LEU A 253 -5.93 3.74 -20.69
N LEU A 254 -4.69 3.31 -20.52
CA LEU A 254 -3.87 3.71 -19.37
C LEU A 254 -3.48 5.19 -19.43
N GLN A 255 -3.23 5.71 -20.64
CA GLN A 255 -2.95 7.14 -20.82
C GLN A 255 -4.16 7.99 -20.42
N ASP A 256 -5.38 7.62 -20.85
CA ASP A 256 -6.61 8.31 -20.47
C ASP A 256 -6.86 8.28 -18.95
N PHE A 257 -6.51 7.15 -18.30
CA PHE A 257 -6.59 7.07 -16.84
C PHE A 257 -5.60 8.01 -16.14
N VAL A 258 -4.34 8.07 -16.62
CA VAL A 258 -3.33 8.99 -16.08
C VAL A 258 -3.77 10.44 -16.30
N ASP A 259 -4.32 10.77 -17.45
CA ASP A 259 -4.78 12.12 -17.78
C ASP A 259 -6.00 12.50 -16.91
N ALA A 260 -6.94 11.57 -16.69
CA ALA A 260 -8.06 11.76 -15.77
C ALA A 260 -7.58 12.00 -14.32
N CYS A 261 -6.51 11.34 -13.88
CA CYS A 261 -5.91 11.59 -12.56
C CYS A 261 -5.32 13.01 -12.48
N MET A 262 -4.62 13.45 -13.51
CA MET A 262 -4.06 14.81 -13.54
C MET A 262 -5.14 15.88 -13.55
N GLU A 263 -6.25 15.66 -14.25
CA GLU A 263 -7.35 16.63 -14.33
C GLU A 263 -8.17 16.73 -13.03
N SER A 264 -8.31 15.62 -12.32
CA SER A 264 -9.23 15.56 -11.15
C SER A 264 -8.60 15.97 -9.83
N ILE A 265 -7.26 16.10 -9.77
CA ILE A 265 -6.50 16.40 -8.54
C ILE A 265 -5.90 17.82 -8.60
N LEU A 266 -5.87 18.43 -9.78
CA LEU A 266 -5.56 19.85 -9.97
C LEU A 266 -6.76 20.72 -9.64
#